data_43edbaa592d1780974dddeb2ce44db61
#
_entry.id   43edbaa592d1780974dddeb2ce44db61
#
_cell.length_a   1.000
_cell.length_b   1.000
_cell.length_c   1.000
_cell.angle_alpha   90.00
_cell.angle_beta   90.00
_cell.angle_gamma   90.00
#
_symmetry.space_group_name_H-M   'P 1'
#
loop_
_entity.id
_entity.type
_entity.pdbx_description
1 polymer ?
#
loop_
_entity_poly.entity_id
_entity_poly.type
_entity_poly.pdbx_seq_one_letter_code
_entity_poly.pdbx_strand_id
1 'polypeptide(L)'
;MAIYFGELTCETACQALCAAGLPCSPDEIDVVRREERWAVALSGELLAWFPATEMGSRRLATERRILSLLADRCSFRVPRTLFVSKSGVEVRQMVPGRCDPWGLFERCKRDAMLARRIGRSLGAILAEQHTAISEAEVTGWLPRRVAWPEQSGWIRERLPDVVDDQDLVAIMGRTIERYEAVAVDAGDRVLVHGDVGLHNLALDPETDRVNGIFDYDGAAWADRHHDFRYLLFDVSREDMLDAALAVYEPATGRKLDRGRIRLYNVACAISYLALRSGTRPEQKSCGRTLAEDFTLGPNGSLEDCLRVRGADTSGPLH
;
A
#
# COMPACT_ATOMS: atom_id res chain seq x y z
N MET A 1 19.18 9.21 -23.57
CA MET A 1 17.78 9.61 -23.76
C MET A 1 16.94 8.46 -23.22
N ALA A 2 16.04 8.71 -22.27
CA ALA A 2 15.16 7.67 -21.76
C ALA A 2 14.18 7.23 -22.87
N ILE A 3 13.96 5.94 -22.99
CA ILE A 3 12.96 5.37 -23.91
C ILE A 3 11.70 5.08 -23.09
N TYR A 4 10.54 5.48 -23.59
CA TYR A 4 9.25 5.18 -22.98
C TYR A 4 8.48 4.18 -23.85
N PHE A 5 7.98 3.14 -23.20
CA PHE A 5 7.26 2.04 -23.84
C PHE A 5 5.76 2.32 -23.77
N GLY A 6 5.21 3.08 -24.70
CA GLY A 6 3.77 3.42 -24.75
C GLY A 6 2.90 2.17 -24.86
N GLU A 7 3.27 1.26 -25.74
CA GLU A 7 2.75 -0.11 -25.84
C GLU A 7 3.90 -1.10 -25.69
N LEU A 8 3.65 -2.21 -25.01
CA LEU A 8 4.63 -3.27 -24.80
C LEU A 8 3.97 -4.62 -25.04
N THR A 9 4.51 -5.37 -26.01
CA THR A 9 4.14 -6.78 -26.25
C THR A 9 5.21 -7.70 -25.69
N CYS A 10 4.91 -9.01 -25.60
CA CYS A 10 5.90 -10.00 -25.17
C CYS A 10 7.14 -10.00 -26.08
N GLU A 11 6.97 -9.85 -27.40
CA GLU A 11 8.06 -9.82 -28.38
C GLU A 11 8.96 -8.59 -28.16
N THR A 12 8.36 -7.40 -28.02
CA THR A 12 9.13 -6.14 -27.80
C THR A 12 9.80 -6.11 -26.43
N ALA A 13 9.15 -6.68 -25.41
CA ALA A 13 9.74 -6.85 -24.09
C ALA A 13 10.97 -7.78 -24.15
N CYS A 14 10.86 -8.95 -24.79
CA CYS A 14 11.98 -9.87 -24.97
C CYS A 14 13.14 -9.25 -25.74
N GLN A 15 12.87 -8.50 -26.82
CA GLN A 15 13.91 -7.82 -27.57
C GLN A 15 14.68 -6.83 -26.69
N ALA A 16 13.97 -6.03 -25.87
CA ALA A 16 14.61 -5.07 -24.97
C ALA A 16 15.40 -5.77 -23.84
N LEU A 17 14.88 -6.89 -23.31
CA LEU A 17 15.56 -7.69 -22.27
C LEU A 17 16.80 -8.39 -22.85
N CYS A 18 16.71 -8.98 -24.04
CA CYS A 18 17.86 -9.56 -24.74
C CYS A 18 18.95 -8.51 -25.01
N ALA A 19 18.57 -7.30 -25.45
CA ALA A 19 19.50 -6.19 -25.63
C ALA A 19 20.15 -5.71 -24.31
N ALA A 20 19.49 -5.99 -23.18
CA ALA A 20 20.01 -5.73 -21.84
C ALA A 20 20.80 -6.91 -21.24
N GLY A 21 21.00 -8.00 -22.01
CA GLY A 21 21.77 -9.19 -21.59
C GLY A 21 20.93 -10.24 -20.84
N LEU A 22 19.59 -10.15 -20.87
CA LEU A 22 18.67 -11.13 -20.29
C LEU A 22 17.87 -11.81 -21.40
N PRO A 23 18.35 -12.92 -21.94
CA PRO A 23 17.61 -13.67 -22.96
C PRO A 23 16.33 -14.28 -22.35
N CYS A 24 15.23 -14.13 -23.04
CA CYS A 24 13.94 -14.74 -22.71
C CYS A 24 13.17 -15.07 -23.99
N SER A 25 12.17 -15.93 -23.89
CA SER A 25 11.20 -16.21 -24.94
C SER A 25 9.89 -15.47 -24.70
N PRO A 26 9.20 -14.96 -25.73
CA PRO A 26 7.89 -14.35 -25.59
C PRO A 26 6.85 -15.23 -24.88
N ASP A 27 6.96 -16.55 -25.04
CA ASP A 27 6.05 -17.54 -24.42
C ASP A 27 6.36 -17.78 -22.92
N GLU A 28 7.50 -17.29 -22.43
CA GLU A 28 7.95 -17.48 -21.04
C GLU A 28 7.71 -16.24 -20.16
N ILE A 29 7.17 -15.19 -20.73
CA ILE A 29 6.95 -13.93 -20.00
C ILE A 29 5.49 -13.52 -20.03
N ASP A 30 5.08 -12.82 -18.97
CA ASP A 30 3.77 -12.18 -18.88
C ASP A 30 3.96 -10.66 -18.76
N VAL A 31 3.24 -9.90 -19.60
CA VAL A 31 3.34 -8.44 -19.68
C VAL A 31 2.06 -7.82 -19.18
N VAL A 32 2.14 -7.07 -18.09
CA VAL A 32 0.98 -6.44 -17.45
C VAL A 32 1.19 -4.94 -17.34
N ARG A 33 0.21 -4.15 -17.81
CA ARG A 33 0.19 -2.69 -17.61
C ARG A 33 -0.11 -2.37 -16.16
N ARG A 34 0.73 -1.52 -15.57
CA ARG A 34 0.58 -0.98 -14.23
C ARG A 34 0.69 0.55 -14.29
N GLU A 35 -0.44 1.22 -14.47
CA GLU A 35 -0.49 2.68 -14.61
C GLU A 35 0.54 3.21 -15.62
N GLU A 36 1.57 3.91 -15.14
CA GLU A 36 2.60 4.58 -15.92
C GLU A 36 3.80 3.69 -16.30
N ARG A 37 3.71 2.39 -16.05
CA ARG A 37 4.78 1.40 -16.27
C ARG A 37 4.21 0.03 -16.64
N TRP A 38 5.06 -0.84 -17.17
CA TRP A 38 4.75 -2.23 -17.44
C TRP A 38 5.56 -3.12 -16.52
N ALA A 39 4.93 -4.15 -16.00
CA ALA A 39 5.54 -5.23 -15.24
C ALA A 39 5.68 -6.45 -16.16
N VAL A 40 6.87 -7.02 -16.24
CA VAL A 40 7.15 -8.23 -17.00
C VAL A 40 7.72 -9.26 -16.03
N ALA A 41 6.92 -10.30 -15.75
CA ALA A 41 7.35 -11.41 -14.93
C ALA A 41 8.31 -12.30 -15.73
N LEU A 42 9.44 -12.63 -15.12
CA LEU A 42 10.49 -13.48 -15.68
C LEU A 42 10.64 -14.73 -14.80
N SER A 43 11.31 -15.76 -15.31
CA SER A 43 11.65 -16.93 -14.51
C SER A 43 12.56 -16.58 -13.34
N GLY A 44 12.53 -17.38 -12.27
CA GLY A 44 13.48 -17.27 -11.16
C GLY A 44 13.25 -16.09 -10.22
N GLU A 45 11.99 -15.72 -9.95
CA GLU A 45 11.62 -14.61 -9.07
C GLU A 45 12.13 -13.24 -9.54
N LEU A 46 12.31 -13.07 -10.85
CA LEU A 46 12.70 -11.81 -11.45
C LEU A 46 11.49 -11.05 -11.98
N LEU A 47 11.52 -9.74 -11.83
CA LEU A 47 10.54 -8.82 -12.39
C LEU A 47 11.26 -7.69 -13.13
N ALA A 48 10.89 -7.48 -14.40
CA ALA A 48 11.37 -6.36 -15.16
C ALA A 48 10.31 -5.25 -15.23
N TRP A 49 10.73 -4.02 -14.99
CA TRP A 49 9.90 -2.83 -15.08
C TRP A 49 10.29 -2.00 -16.31
N PHE A 50 9.31 -1.65 -17.11
CA PHE A 50 9.47 -0.81 -18.28
C PHE A 50 8.71 0.51 -18.06
N PRO A 51 9.38 1.66 -18.08
CA PRO A 51 8.68 2.94 -17.94
C PRO A 51 7.84 3.21 -19.19
N ALA A 52 6.54 3.44 -19.01
CA ALA A 52 5.66 3.78 -20.11
C ALA A 52 5.63 5.29 -20.39
N THR A 53 5.97 6.09 -19.38
CA THR A 53 6.00 7.55 -19.43
C THR A 53 7.18 8.09 -18.61
N GLU A 54 7.43 9.40 -18.70
CA GLU A 54 8.40 10.06 -17.85
C GLU A 54 8.04 9.94 -16.36
N MET A 55 6.75 10.04 -16.02
CA MET A 55 6.27 9.85 -14.65
C MET A 55 6.59 8.43 -14.16
N GLY A 56 6.33 7.40 -14.95
CA GLY A 56 6.69 6.02 -14.63
C GLY A 56 8.19 5.84 -14.39
N SER A 57 9.03 6.48 -15.19
CA SER A 57 10.48 6.46 -15.00
C SER A 57 10.90 7.12 -13.68
N ARG A 58 10.28 8.25 -13.32
CA ARG A 58 10.55 8.95 -12.05
C ARG A 58 10.10 8.11 -10.85
N ARG A 59 8.92 7.49 -10.92
CA ARG A 59 8.41 6.59 -9.87
C ARG A 59 9.35 5.40 -9.65
N LEU A 60 9.81 4.73 -10.72
CA LEU A 60 10.79 3.65 -10.62
C LEU A 60 12.10 4.10 -9.97
N ALA A 61 12.60 5.28 -10.34
CA ALA A 61 13.82 5.82 -9.75
C ALA A 61 13.67 6.15 -8.26
N THR A 62 12.51 6.69 -7.85
CA THR A 62 12.18 6.95 -6.45
C THR A 62 12.10 5.67 -5.65
N GLU A 63 11.33 4.69 -6.14
CA GLU A 63 11.18 3.39 -5.49
C GLU A 63 12.52 2.66 -5.35
N ARG A 64 13.34 2.60 -6.41
CA ARG A 64 14.67 2.01 -6.36
C ARG A 64 15.54 2.64 -5.27
N ARG A 65 15.49 3.95 -5.10
CA ARG A 65 16.22 4.64 -4.05
C ARG A 65 15.75 4.27 -2.65
N ILE A 66 14.43 4.12 -2.46
CA ILE A 66 13.85 3.64 -1.20
C ILE A 66 14.32 2.21 -0.93
N LEU A 67 14.17 1.31 -1.91
CA LEU A 67 14.57 -0.09 -1.77
C LEU A 67 16.04 -0.26 -1.42
N SER A 68 16.93 0.57 -2.01
CA SER A 68 18.36 0.56 -1.66
C SER A 68 18.59 0.97 -0.21
N LEU A 69 17.96 2.06 0.26
CA LEU A 69 18.09 2.51 1.65
C LEU A 69 17.58 1.43 2.64
N LEU A 70 16.44 0.80 2.35
CA LEU A 70 15.89 -0.25 3.19
C LEU A 70 16.78 -1.51 3.21
N ALA A 71 17.28 -1.93 2.05
CA ALA A 71 18.19 -3.08 1.96
C ALA A 71 19.50 -2.89 2.73
N ASP A 72 19.99 -1.64 2.82
CA ASP A 72 21.22 -1.29 3.53
C ASP A 72 21.02 -1.13 5.04
N ARG A 73 19.81 -0.80 5.50
CA ARG A 73 19.53 -0.36 6.87
C ARG A 73 18.62 -1.30 7.66
N CYS A 74 17.82 -2.14 6.98
CA CYS A 74 16.83 -3.00 7.60
C CYS A 74 17.17 -4.48 7.45
N SER A 75 16.70 -5.29 8.41
CA SER A 75 16.92 -6.73 8.40
C SER A 75 15.88 -7.49 7.56
N PHE A 76 14.70 -6.92 7.35
CA PHE A 76 13.68 -7.52 6.49
C PHE A 76 14.02 -7.34 5.00
N ARG A 77 13.49 -8.23 4.18
CA ARG A 77 13.80 -8.23 2.74
C ARG A 77 12.88 -7.29 1.98
N VAL A 78 13.46 -6.63 0.97
CA VAL A 78 12.77 -5.85 -0.05
C VAL A 78 13.26 -6.28 -1.44
N PRO A 79 12.53 -5.99 -2.53
CA PRO A 79 13.03 -6.25 -3.89
C PRO A 79 14.38 -5.60 -4.13
N ARG A 80 15.29 -6.31 -4.80
CA ARG A 80 16.63 -5.82 -5.10
C ARG A 80 16.77 -5.50 -6.58
N THR A 81 17.10 -4.27 -6.92
CA THR A 81 17.47 -3.91 -8.29
C THR A 81 18.79 -4.58 -8.65
N LEU A 82 18.77 -5.42 -9.68
CA LEU A 82 19.95 -6.10 -10.20
C LEU A 82 20.68 -5.22 -11.19
N PHE A 83 19.93 -4.56 -12.08
CA PHE A 83 20.47 -3.57 -13.01
C PHE A 83 19.38 -2.66 -13.57
N VAL A 84 19.84 -1.55 -14.16
CA VAL A 84 19.01 -0.65 -14.97
C VAL A 84 19.69 -0.47 -16.32
N SER A 85 18.98 -0.77 -17.40
CA SER A 85 19.50 -0.62 -18.75
C SER A 85 19.59 0.85 -19.17
N LYS A 86 20.32 1.11 -20.29
CA LYS A 86 20.38 2.45 -20.88
C LYS A 86 19.02 2.97 -21.38
N SER A 87 18.09 2.07 -21.69
CA SER A 87 16.71 2.40 -22.08
C SER A 87 15.79 2.67 -20.90
N GLY A 88 16.26 2.50 -19.65
CA GLY A 88 15.46 2.68 -18.44
C GLY A 88 14.71 1.43 -17.97
N VAL A 89 14.89 0.29 -18.64
CA VAL A 89 14.36 -0.99 -18.16
C VAL A 89 15.10 -1.38 -16.88
N GLU A 90 14.35 -1.63 -15.83
CA GLU A 90 14.87 -2.01 -14.51
C GLU A 90 14.51 -3.47 -14.19
N VAL A 91 15.48 -4.29 -13.85
CA VAL A 91 15.27 -5.67 -13.43
C VAL A 91 15.54 -5.81 -11.95
N ARG A 92 14.58 -6.42 -11.26
CA ARG A 92 14.61 -6.67 -9.81
C ARG A 92 14.50 -8.15 -9.52
N GLN A 93 15.23 -8.59 -8.53
CA GLN A 93 14.93 -9.83 -7.83
C GLN A 93 13.83 -9.53 -6.80
N MET A 94 12.76 -10.28 -6.85
CA MET A 94 11.65 -10.16 -5.92
C MET A 94 12.00 -10.78 -4.55
N VAL A 95 11.23 -10.42 -3.54
CA VAL A 95 11.37 -11.05 -2.21
C VAL A 95 10.94 -12.52 -2.32
N PRO A 96 11.80 -13.48 -1.92
CA PRO A 96 11.43 -14.89 -1.94
C PRO A 96 10.25 -15.19 -1.02
N GLY A 97 9.32 -16.00 -1.51
CA GLY A 97 8.15 -16.40 -0.74
C GLY A 97 6.87 -16.43 -1.59
N ARG A 98 5.77 -16.72 -0.91
CA ARG A 98 4.45 -16.74 -1.54
C ARG A 98 3.74 -15.42 -1.29
N CYS A 99 3.19 -14.84 -2.36
CA CYS A 99 2.22 -13.76 -2.29
C CYS A 99 0.87 -14.33 -2.74
N ASP A 100 -0.03 -14.55 -1.77
CA ASP A 100 -1.41 -15.00 -2.00
C ASP A 100 -2.33 -14.18 -1.08
N PRO A 101 -2.64 -12.93 -1.48
CA PRO A 101 -3.38 -12.01 -0.61
C PRO A 101 -4.77 -12.54 -0.25
N TRP A 102 -5.46 -13.18 -1.18
CA TRP A 102 -6.81 -13.70 -0.95
C TRP A 102 -6.83 -14.91 -0.03
N GLY A 103 -5.94 -15.89 -0.26
CA GLY A 103 -5.78 -17.02 0.63
C GLY A 103 -5.34 -16.61 2.03
N LEU A 104 -4.40 -15.67 2.14
CA LEU A 104 -3.97 -15.14 3.43
C LEU A 104 -5.09 -14.37 4.14
N PHE A 105 -5.84 -13.52 3.43
CA PHE A 105 -7.00 -12.80 3.95
C PHE A 105 -8.04 -13.75 4.56
N GLU A 106 -8.46 -14.76 3.80
CA GLU A 106 -9.45 -15.73 4.27
C GLU A 106 -8.93 -16.57 5.46
N ARG A 107 -7.66 -16.89 5.48
CA ARG A 107 -7.03 -17.59 6.61
C ARG A 107 -6.96 -16.70 7.84
N CYS A 108 -6.52 -15.46 7.73
CA CYS A 108 -6.47 -14.51 8.83
C CYS A 108 -7.85 -14.21 9.42
N LYS A 109 -8.91 -14.17 8.60
CA LYS A 109 -10.29 -14.01 9.11
C LYS A 109 -10.73 -15.17 10.01
N ARG A 110 -10.26 -16.39 9.72
CA ARG A 110 -10.66 -17.61 10.45
C ARG A 110 -9.72 -17.97 11.59
N ASP A 111 -8.45 -17.59 11.49
CA ASP A 111 -7.39 -17.93 12.45
C ASP A 111 -6.81 -16.68 13.11
N ALA A 112 -7.28 -16.41 14.34
CA ALA A 112 -6.79 -15.31 15.15
C ALA A 112 -5.28 -15.44 15.51
N MET A 113 -4.75 -16.66 15.63
CA MET A 113 -3.33 -16.87 15.93
C MET A 113 -2.47 -16.52 14.72
N LEU A 114 -2.90 -16.86 13.51
CA LEU A 114 -2.26 -16.43 12.28
C LEU A 114 -2.28 -14.91 12.15
N ALA A 115 -3.46 -14.29 12.32
CA ALA A 115 -3.61 -12.83 12.26
C ALA A 115 -2.65 -12.11 13.24
N ARG A 116 -2.58 -12.57 14.50
CA ARG A 116 -1.64 -12.03 15.50
C ARG A 116 -0.18 -12.27 15.12
N ARG A 117 0.16 -13.41 14.51
CA ARG A 117 1.52 -13.70 14.05
C ARG A 117 1.94 -12.74 12.93
N ILE A 118 1.07 -12.54 11.92
CA ILE A 118 1.30 -11.55 10.87
C ILE A 118 1.41 -10.15 11.46
N GLY A 119 0.47 -9.76 12.35
CA GLY A 119 0.52 -8.48 13.05
C GLY A 119 1.86 -8.24 13.75
N ARG A 120 2.36 -9.19 14.54
CA ARG A 120 3.67 -9.09 15.20
C ARG A 120 4.82 -8.92 14.21
N SER A 121 4.80 -9.67 13.08
CA SER A 121 5.82 -9.55 12.05
C SER A 121 5.81 -8.16 11.42
N LEU A 122 4.62 -7.64 11.08
CA LEU A 122 4.46 -6.29 10.54
C LEU A 122 4.86 -5.21 11.55
N GLY A 123 4.49 -5.37 12.83
CA GLY A 123 4.92 -4.44 13.89
C GLY A 123 6.45 -4.35 14.00
N ALA A 124 7.16 -5.47 13.90
CA ALA A 124 8.64 -5.49 13.92
C ALA A 124 9.23 -4.82 12.67
N ILE A 125 8.72 -5.16 11.48
CA ILE A 125 9.18 -4.59 10.21
C ILE A 125 8.95 -3.07 10.18
N LEU A 126 7.77 -2.61 10.56
CA LEU A 126 7.44 -1.19 10.61
C LEU A 126 8.24 -0.42 11.67
N ALA A 127 8.56 -1.06 12.80
CA ALA A 127 9.44 -0.45 13.80
C ALA A 127 10.83 -0.19 13.23
N GLU A 128 11.39 -1.17 12.53
CA GLU A 128 12.68 -1.05 11.88
C GLU A 128 12.66 -0.01 10.75
N GLN A 129 11.70 -0.07 9.82
CA GLN A 129 11.53 0.89 8.73
C GLN A 129 11.40 2.33 9.23
N HIS A 130 10.55 2.58 10.22
CA HIS A 130 10.25 3.92 10.74
C HIS A 130 11.38 4.53 11.57
N THR A 131 12.38 3.75 11.97
CA THR A 131 13.54 4.22 12.76
C THR A 131 14.84 4.23 11.98
N ALA A 132 14.94 3.43 10.89
CA ALA A 132 16.18 3.25 10.15
C ALA A 132 16.53 4.42 9.23
N ILE A 133 15.54 5.17 8.77
CA ILE A 133 15.71 6.24 7.76
C ILE A 133 15.40 7.59 8.41
N SER A 134 16.30 8.54 8.22
CA SER A 134 16.14 9.91 8.71
C SER A 134 15.53 10.83 7.66
N GLU A 135 14.91 11.94 8.10
CA GLU A 135 14.36 12.95 7.21
C GLU A 135 15.40 13.53 6.25
N ALA A 136 16.62 13.75 6.72
CA ALA A 136 17.69 14.30 5.92
C ALA A 136 18.05 13.44 4.69
N GLU A 137 17.92 12.11 4.82
CA GLU A 137 18.22 11.17 3.73
C GLU A 137 17.17 11.19 2.61
N VAL A 138 15.96 11.64 2.93
CA VAL A 138 14.82 11.61 1.99
C VAL A 138 14.36 12.99 1.54
N THR A 139 14.88 14.06 2.16
CA THR A 139 14.53 15.44 1.82
C THR A 139 14.85 15.76 0.36
N GLY A 140 13.92 16.43 -0.30
CA GLY A 140 14.06 16.93 -1.67
C GLY A 140 13.70 15.93 -2.77
N TRP A 141 13.44 14.66 -2.43
CA TRP A 141 13.08 13.65 -3.44
C TRP A 141 11.91 12.72 -3.09
N LEU A 142 11.67 12.45 -1.80
CA LEU A 142 10.53 11.63 -1.36
C LEU A 142 9.30 12.51 -1.18
N PRO A 143 8.10 12.07 -1.64
CA PRO A 143 6.84 12.77 -1.38
C PRO A 143 6.60 13.01 0.11
N ARG A 144 5.94 14.12 0.45
CA ARG A 144 5.58 14.49 1.83
C ARG A 144 4.15 14.11 2.18
N ARG A 145 3.45 13.47 1.27
CA ARG A 145 2.07 12.99 1.41
C ARG A 145 1.98 11.61 0.79
N VAL A 146 1.27 10.71 1.46
CA VAL A 146 0.89 9.41 0.91
C VAL A 146 -0.05 9.56 -0.30
N ALA A 147 -0.04 8.58 -1.18
CA ALA A 147 -0.91 8.57 -2.36
C ALA A 147 -2.39 8.42 -1.96
N TRP A 148 -2.67 7.64 -0.90
CA TRP A 148 -4.00 7.42 -0.39
C TRP A 148 -4.19 7.96 1.04
N PRO A 149 -5.40 8.51 1.36
CA PRO A 149 -6.54 8.76 0.47
C PRO A 149 -6.26 9.88 -0.52
N GLU A 150 -7.03 9.90 -1.61
CA GLU A 150 -7.05 10.99 -2.59
C GLU A 150 -7.44 12.33 -1.94
N GLN A 151 -7.30 13.41 -2.70
CA GLN A 151 -7.65 14.74 -2.21
C GLN A 151 -9.16 14.88 -1.99
N SER A 152 -9.55 15.63 -0.96
CA SER A 152 -10.95 15.79 -0.55
C SER A 152 -11.86 16.30 -1.67
N GLY A 153 -11.38 17.20 -2.49
CA GLY A 153 -12.13 17.71 -3.66
C GLY A 153 -12.48 16.60 -4.66
N TRP A 154 -11.50 15.76 -4.98
CA TRP A 154 -11.66 14.62 -5.87
C TRP A 154 -12.65 13.57 -5.30
N ILE A 155 -12.56 13.30 -3.99
CA ILE A 155 -13.46 12.36 -3.30
C ILE A 155 -14.89 12.89 -3.31
N ARG A 156 -15.10 14.16 -2.93
CA ARG A 156 -16.44 14.78 -2.84
C ARG A 156 -17.15 14.85 -4.18
N GLU A 157 -16.43 15.09 -5.26
CA GLU A 157 -16.99 15.11 -6.62
C GLU A 157 -17.57 13.75 -7.01
N ARG A 158 -16.99 12.66 -6.54
CA ARG A 158 -17.29 11.29 -6.97
C ARG A 158 -18.19 10.49 -6.05
N LEU A 159 -18.23 10.82 -4.76
CA LEU A 159 -19.06 10.08 -3.80
C LEU A 159 -20.55 10.04 -4.16
N PRO A 160 -21.19 11.10 -4.65
CA PRO A 160 -22.60 11.08 -5.03
C PRO A 160 -22.94 10.10 -6.16
N ASP A 161 -21.95 9.69 -6.96
CA ASP A 161 -22.14 8.71 -8.05
C ASP A 161 -22.25 7.27 -7.53
N VAL A 162 -21.81 7.02 -6.30
CA VAL A 162 -21.73 5.68 -5.72
C VAL A 162 -22.50 5.52 -4.41
N VAL A 163 -22.97 6.62 -3.83
CA VAL A 163 -23.71 6.66 -2.56
C VAL A 163 -24.97 7.50 -2.75
N ASP A 164 -26.14 6.87 -2.75
CA ASP A 164 -27.42 7.55 -2.93
C ASP A 164 -27.87 8.33 -1.67
N ASP A 165 -27.50 7.85 -0.49
CA ASP A 165 -27.86 8.47 0.81
C ASP A 165 -27.04 9.75 1.04
N GLN A 166 -27.72 10.89 0.89
CA GLN A 166 -27.11 12.24 1.03
C GLN A 166 -26.60 12.50 2.46
N ASP A 167 -27.23 11.95 3.48
CA ASP A 167 -26.77 12.07 4.87
C ASP A 167 -25.46 11.30 5.06
N LEU A 168 -25.35 10.13 4.46
CA LEU A 168 -24.13 9.33 4.46
C LEU A 168 -23.00 10.03 3.69
N VAL A 169 -23.29 10.61 2.52
CA VAL A 169 -22.33 11.44 1.75
C VAL A 169 -21.80 12.59 2.62
N ALA A 170 -22.71 13.28 3.33
CA ALA A 170 -22.33 14.39 4.22
C ALA A 170 -21.44 13.91 5.40
N ILE A 171 -21.74 12.74 5.98
CA ILE A 171 -20.91 12.13 7.05
C ILE A 171 -19.52 11.76 6.50
N MET A 172 -19.46 11.15 5.32
CA MET A 172 -18.18 10.81 4.65
C MET A 172 -17.36 12.08 4.38
N GLY A 173 -18.00 13.14 3.87
CA GLY A 173 -17.36 14.44 3.63
C GLY A 173 -16.72 15.02 4.89
N ARG A 174 -17.44 15.04 6.01
CA ARG A 174 -16.90 15.49 7.32
C ARG A 174 -15.76 14.60 7.82
N THR A 175 -15.82 13.31 7.54
CA THR A 175 -14.74 12.38 7.92
C THR A 175 -13.45 12.69 7.16
N ILE A 176 -13.54 12.99 5.87
CA ILE A 176 -12.39 13.42 5.05
C ILE A 176 -11.85 14.77 5.55
N GLU A 177 -12.71 15.74 5.89
CA GLU A 177 -12.27 17.00 6.49
C GLU A 177 -11.48 16.78 7.80
N ARG A 178 -11.99 15.91 8.67
CA ARG A 178 -11.28 15.55 9.91
C ARG A 178 -9.93 14.91 9.63
N TYR A 179 -9.84 14.03 8.62
CA TYR A 179 -8.57 13.43 8.19
C TYR A 179 -7.58 14.51 7.73
N GLU A 180 -8.01 15.45 6.90
CA GLU A 180 -7.14 16.52 6.40
C GLU A 180 -6.72 17.52 7.48
N ALA A 181 -7.56 17.70 8.49
CA ALA A 181 -7.28 18.59 9.62
C ALA A 181 -6.32 17.99 10.67
N VAL A 182 -5.91 16.72 10.53
CA VAL A 182 -4.98 16.10 11.49
C VAL A 182 -3.64 16.81 11.47
N ALA A 183 -3.28 17.43 12.59
CA ALA A 183 -1.92 17.94 12.78
C ALA A 183 -0.95 16.78 13.00
N VAL A 184 0.11 16.73 12.21
CA VAL A 184 1.14 15.68 12.30
C VAL A 184 2.41 16.28 12.88
N ASP A 185 2.79 15.84 14.09
CA ASP A 185 4.03 16.24 14.72
C ASP A 185 5.25 15.78 13.88
N ALA A 186 6.32 16.57 13.91
CA ALA A 186 7.55 16.23 13.21
C ALA A 186 8.10 14.86 13.63
N GLY A 187 7.97 14.50 14.92
CA GLY A 187 8.41 13.21 15.45
C GLY A 187 7.56 12.01 15.03
N ASP A 188 6.40 12.24 14.44
CA ASP A 188 5.53 11.19 13.87
C ASP A 188 5.71 11.02 12.36
N ARG A 189 6.48 11.91 11.72
CA ARG A 189 6.81 11.78 10.31
C ARG A 189 7.97 10.82 10.12
N VAL A 190 7.76 9.80 9.30
CA VAL A 190 8.74 8.73 9.02
C VAL A 190 8.63 8.31 7.56
N LEU A 191 9.52 7.45 7.11
CA LEU A 191 9.32 6.74 5.85
C LEU A 191 8.16 5.77 6.01
N VAL A 192 6.99 6.09 5.48
CA VAL A 192 5.85 5.18 5.41
C VAL A 192 5.82 4.45 4.06
N HIS A 193 5.41 3.21 4.08
CA HIS A 193 5.14 2.44 2.86
C HIS A 193 3.90 3.00 2.13
N GLY A 194 2.87 3.33 2.90
CA GLY A 194 1.62 3.89 2.40
C GLY A 194 0.62 2.86 1.85
N ASP A 195 1.07 1.63 1.58
CA ASP A 195 0.23 0.54 1.04
C ASP A 195 0.66 -0.84 1.57
N VAL A 196 0.92 -0.96 2.88
CA VAL A 196 1.41 -2.20 3.52
C VAL A 196 0.27 -3.20 3.81
N GLY A 197 -0.50 -3.54 2.77
CA GLY A 197 -1.56 -4.55 2.83
C GLY A 197 -1.03 -5.97 2.64
N LEU A 198 -1.91 -6.98 2.84
CA LEU A 198 -1.55 -8.40 2.68
C LEU A 198 -1.09 -8.73 1.24
N HIS A 199 -1.46 -7.90 0.27
CA HIS A 199 -1.10 -8.05 -1.13
C HIS A 199 0.34 -7.62 -1.44
N ASN A 200 1.03 -6.96 -0.51
CA ASN A 200 2.41 -6.51 -0.64
C ASN A 200 3.37 -7.28 0.29
N LEU A 201 2.96 -8.46 0.75
CA LEU A 201 3.75 -9.33 1.63
C LEU A 201 4.23 -10.58 0.90
N ALA A 202 5.49 -10.90 1.06
CA ALA A 202 6.04 -12.21 0.72
C ALA A 202 6.14 -13.06 2.01
N LEU A 203 5.50 -14.23 2.02
CA LEU A 203 5.47 -15.12 3.16
C LEU A 203 6.29 -16.38 2.88
N ASP A 204 6.96 -16.83 3.91
CA ASP A 204 7.53 -18.17 3.94
C ASP A 204 6.41 -19.21 3.82
N PRO A 205 6.46 -20.11 2.84
CA PRO A 205 5.35 -21.02 2.54
C PRO A 205 5.13 -22.09 3.63
N GLU A 206 6.12 -22.37 4.47
CA GLU A 206 6.03 -23.39 5.50
C GLU A 206 5.61 -22.81 6.87
N THR A 207 6.08 -21.60 7.19
CA THR A 207 5.92 -21.02 8.52
C THR A 207 4.92 -19.86 8.56
N ASP A 208 4.47 -19.34 7.41
CA ASP A 208 3.68 -18.11 7.27
C ASP A 208 4.36 -16.88 7.92
N ARG A 209 5.68 -16.87 8.05
CA ARG A 209 6.40 -15.67 8.46
C ARG A 209 6.49 -14.69 7.31
N VAL A 210 6.37 -13.42 7.60
CA VAL A 210 6.64 -12.37 6.62
C VAL A 210 8.13 -12.32 6.35
N ASN A 211 8.54 -12.71 5.14
CA ASN A 211 9.92 -12.65 4.67
C ASN A 211 10.34 -11.25 4.28
N GLY A 212 9.40 -10.45 3.82
CA GLY A 212 9.63 -9.08 3.42
C GLY A 212 8.42 -8.42 2.79
N ILE A 213 8.59 -7.18 2.40
CA ILE A 213 7.56 -6.30 1.84
C ILE A 213 8.04 -5.77 0.48
N PHE A 214 7.11 -5.55 -0.44
CA PHE A 214 7.38 -5.01 -1.76
C PHE A 214 6.32 -3.95 -2.15
N ASP A 215 6.53 -3.28 -3.31
CA ASP A 215 5.68 -2.21 -3.87
C ASP A 215 5.68 -0.92 -3.03
N TYR A 216 6.87 -0.30 -2.93
CA TYR A 216 7.08 0.99 -2.27
C TYR A 216 6.73 2.20 -3.15
N ASP A 217 5.99 2.01 -4.23
CA ASP A 217 5.65 3.07 -5.17
C ASP A 217 4.79 4.19 -4.54
N GLY A 218 3.99 3.86 -3.52
CA GLY A 218 3.19 4.81 -2.73
C GLY A 218 3.89 5.42 -1.51
N ALA A 219 5.17 5.12 -1.30
CA ALA A 219 5.88 5.53 -0.11
C ALA A 219 6.09 7.04 0.00
N ALA A 220 6.09 7.55 1.23
CA ALA A 220 6.21 8.98 1.52
C ALA A 220 6.90 9.22 2.86
N TRP A 221 7.39 10.44 3.07
CA TRP A 221 7.74 10.95 4.39
C TRP A 221 6.51 11.53 5.07
N ALA A 222 5.77 10.70 5.79
CA ALA A 222 4.44 11.02 6.28
C ALA A 222 4.21 10.46 7.67
N ASP A 223 2.97 10.60 8.13
CA ASP A 223 2.55 10.12 9.44
C ASP A 223 2.59 8.59 9.53
N ARG A 224 3.31 8.08 10.52
CA ARG A 224 3.48 6.64 10.80
C ARG A 224 2.17 5.86 10.96
N HIS A 225 1.07 6.51 11.37
CA HIS A 225 -0.24 5.89 11.54
C HIS A 225 -0.81 5.35 10.23
N HIS A 226 -0.34 5.87 9.07
CA HIS A 226 -0.78 5.38 7.76
C HIS A 226 -0.46 3.90 7.55
N ASP A 227 0.70 3.40 7.96
CA ASP A 227 1.06 2.01 7.74
C ASP A 227 0.25 1.04 8.62
N PHE A 228 -0.26 1.51 9.75
CA PHE A 228 -1.09 0.68 10.64
C PHE A 228 -2.56 0.59 10.21
N ARG A 229 -3.05 1.46 9.33
CA ARG A 229 -4.44 1.43 8.87
C ARG A 229 -4.79 0.15 8.12
N TYR A 230 -3.83 -0.43 7.37
CA TYR A 230 -4.05 -1.65 6.61
C TYR A 230 -4.27 -2.88 7.49
N LEU A 231 -3.75 -2.90 8.72
CA LEU A 231 -4.01 -3.97 9.68
C LEU A 231 -5.49 -4.07 10.09
N LEU A 232 -6.25 -2.99 9.89
CA LEU A 232 -7.71 -2.97 10.04
C LEU A 232 -8.41 -3.12 8.69
N PHE A 233 -7.89 -2.50 7.63
CA PHE A 233 -8.54 -2.46 6.32
C PHE A 233 -8.68 -3.84 5.70
N ASP A 234 -7.60 -4.62 5.68
CA ASP A 234 -7.59 -5.92 4.99
C ASP A 234 -8.45 -6.98 5.66
N VAL A 235 -8.37 -7.11 6.98
CA VAL A 235 -9.02 -8.22 7.68
C VAL A 235 -10.03 -7.82 8.73
N SER A 236 -10.21 -6.52 8.97
CA SER A 236 -11.14 -5.97 9.96
C SER A 236 -10.94 -6.55 11.38
N ARG A 237 -9.70 -6.86 11.76
CA ARG A 237 -9.37 -7.52 13.02
C ARG A 237 -8.53 -6.65 13.92
N GLU A 238 -9.11 -6.21 15.04
CA GLU A 238 -8.43 -5.43 16.06
C GLU A 238 -7.24 -6.20 16.68
N ASP A 239 -7.34 -7.52 16.83
CA ASP A 239 -6.28 -8.33 17.43
C ASP A 239 -5.01 -8.41 16.54
N MET A 240 -5.12 -8.23 15.24
CA MET A 240 -3.97 -8.09 14.34
C MET A 240 -3.24 -6.76 14.59
N LEU A 241 -3.99 -5.66 14.68
CA LEU A 241 -3.46 -4.36 15.05
C LEU A 241 -2.85 -4.38 16.45
N ASP A 242 -3.53 -4.96 17.44
CA ASP A 242 -3.05 -5.08 18.82
C ASP A 242 -1.71 -5.80 18.87
N ALA A 243 -1.58 -6.89 18.12
CA ALA A 243 -0.35 -7.68 18.07
C ALA A 243 0.80 -6.89 17.40
N ALA A 244 0.51 -6.06 16.41
CA ALA A 244 1.51 -5.20 15.77
C ALA A 244 1.96 -4.08 16.72
N LEU A 245 1.03 -3.39 17.38
CA LEU A 245 1.34 -2.32 18.33
C LEU A 245 2.11 -2.83 19.55
N ALA A 246 1.80 -4.03 20.04
CA ALA A 246 2.53 -4.65 21.15
C ALA A 246 4.03 -4.89 20.86
N VAL A 247 4.42 -4.96 19.59
CA VAL A 247 5.82 -5.04 19.15
C VAL A 247 6.39 -3.67 18.81
N TYR A 248 5.64 -2.90 18.05
CA TYR A 248 6.08 -1.62 17.52
C TYR A 248 6.33 -0.56 18.60
N GLU A 249 5.37 -0.38 19.53
CA GLU A 249 5.43 0.69 20.53
C GLU A 249 6.65 0.57 21.46
N PRO A 250 6.97 -0.60 22.04
CA PRO A 250 8.17 -0.74 22.86
C PRO A 250 9.45 -0.62 22.03
N ALA A 251 9.46 -1.09 20.78
CA ALA A 251 10.65 -1.02 19.92
C ALA A 251 11.01 0.41 19.51
N THR A 252 10.00 1.28 19.33
CA THR A 252 10.20 2.66 18.88
C THR A 252 10.12 3.69 20.02
N GLY A 253 9.63 3.29 21.20
CA GLY A 253 9.30 4.21 22.30
C GLY A 253 8.12 5.15 22.00
N ARG A 254 7.33 4.87 20.94
CA ARG A 254 6.20 5.70 20.49
C ARG A 254 4.89 4.97 20.66
N LYS A 255 3.96 5.57 21.39
CA LYS A 255 2.56 5.13 21.44
C LYS A 255 1.80 5.68 20.25
N LEU A 256 0.97 4.84 19.64
CA LEU A 256 0.12 5.23 18.52
C LEU A 256 -1.32 5.47 18.95
N ASP A 257 -1.90 6.54 18.40
CA ASP A 257 -3.32 6.85 18.58
C ASP A 257 -4.18 5.93 17.69
N ARG A 258 -4.89 5.00 18.35
CA ARG A 258 -5.80 4.07 17.66
C ARG A 258 -6.96 4.78 16.98
N GLY A 259 -7.43 5.89 17.54
CA GLY A 259 -8.46 6.72 16.92
C GLY A 259 -8.01 7.29 15.59
N ARG A 260 -6.76 7.75 15.54
CA ARG A 260 -6.11 8.26 14.32
C ARG A 260 -5.88 7.15 13.28
N ILE A 261 -5.43 5.96 13.69
CA ILE A 261 -5.33 4.80 12.78
C ILE A 261 -6.69 4.47 12.17
N ARG A 262 -7.75 4.43 12.98
CA ARG A 262 -9.11 4.18 12.49
C ARG A 262 -9.62 5.28 11.57
N LEU A 263 -9.35 6.55 11.89
CA LEU A 263 -9.70 7.68 11.02
C LEU A 263 -9.05 7.52 9.64
N TYR A 264 -7.76 7.17 9.60
CA TYR A 264 -7.03 6.96 8.36
C TYR A 264 -7.54 5.75 7.58
N ASN A 265 -7.90 4.67 8.27
CA ASN A 265 -8.54 3.52 7.65
C ASN A 265 -9.86 3.90 6.98
N VAL A 266 -10.75 4.61 7.69
CA VAL A 266 -12.05 5.03 7.16
C VAL A 266 -11.89 6.03 6.01
N ALA A 267 -10.96 6.98 6.11
CA ALA A 267 -10.69 7.94 5.04
C ALA A 267 -10.24 7.23 3.75
N CYS A 268 -9.39 6.21 3.86
CA CYS A 268 -8.96 5.41 2.71
C CYS A 268 -10.10 4.57 2.13
N ALA A 269 -10.96 3.99 2.96
CA ALA A 269 -12.15 3.26 2.51
C ALA A 269 -13.12 4.19 1.74
N ILE A 270 -13.34 5.40 2.23
CA ILE A 270 -14.17 6.42 1.53
C ILE A 270 -13.53 6.78 0.18
N SER A 271 -12.22 6.99 0.16
CA SER A 271 -11.49 7.29 -1.08
C SER A 271 -11.60 6.14 -2.09
N TYR A 272 -11.54 4.89 -1.61
CA TYR A 272 -11.71 3.72 -2.46
C TYR A 272 -13.14 3.61 -3.03
N LEU A 273 -14.17 3.95 -2.24
CA LEU A 273 -15.54 4.04 -2.77
C LEU A 273 -15.64 5.11 -3.87
N ALA A 274 -15.06 6.29 -3.66
CA ALA A 274 -15.04 7.35 -4.67
C ALA A 274 -14.35 6.92 -5.98
N LEU A 275 -13.34 6.02 -5.90
CA LEU A 275 -12.71 5.42 -7.08
C LEU A 275 -13.68 4.58 -7.91
N ARG A 276 -14.77 4.09 -7.31
CA ARG A 276 -15.80 3.31 -7.99
C ARG A 276 -16.79 4.16 -8.83
N SER A 277 -16.70 5.50 -8.75
CA SER A 277 -17.49 6.40 -9.61
C SER A 277 -17.32 6.03 -11.09
N GLY A 278 -18.44 5.96 -11.80
CA GLY A 278 -18.47 5.55 -13.21
C GLY A 278 -18.33 4.03 -13.44
N THR A 279 -18.19 3.21 -12.41
CA THR A 279 -18.18 1.75 -12.56
C THR A 279 -19.58 1.17 -12.32
N ARG A 280 -19.91 0.05 -12.98
CA ARG A 280 -21.18 -0.64 -12.72
C ARG A 280 -21.14 -1.28 -11.32
N PRO A 281 -22.30 -1.32 -10.60
CA PRO A 281 -22.35 -1.91 -9.26
C PRO A 281 -21.85 -3.36 -9.18
N GLU A 282 -22.11 -4.16 -10.23
CA GLU A 282 -21.69 -5.57 -10.32
C GLU A 282 -20.22 -5.73 -10.74
N GLN A 283 -19.61 -4.67 -11.28
CA GLN A 283 -18.21 -4.72 -11.73
C GLN A 283 -17.30 -4.88 -10.52
N LYS A 284 -16.49 -5.93 -10.53
CA LYS A 284 -15.51 -6.16 -9.47
C LYS A 284 -14.29 -5.25 -9.62
N SER A 285 -13.83 -4.74 -8.49
CA SER A 285 -12.53 -4.09 -8.34
C SER A 285 -11.81 -4.75 -7.17
N CYS A 286 -10.57 -5.14 -7.34
CA CYS A 286 -9.84 -5.95 -6.37
C CYS A 286 -10.63 -7.19 -5.89
N GLY A 287 -11.35 -7.83 -6.82
CA GLY A 287 -12.16 -9.03 -6.55
C GLY A 287 -13.52 -8.78 -5.88
N ARG A 288 -13.87 -7.54 -5.52
CA ARG A 288 -15.10 -7.18 -4.79
C ARG A 288 -16.04 -6.34 -5.65
N THR A 289 -17.34 -6.51 -5.42
CA THR A 289 -18.40 -5.63 -5.92
C THR A 289 -18.49 -4.34 -5.09
N LEU A 290 -19.23 -3.35 -5.56
CA LEU A 290 -19.47 -2.12 -4.79
C LEU A 290 -20.15 -2.40 -3.44
N ALA A 291 -21.14 -3.31 -3.41
CA ALA A 291 -21.82 -3.69 -2.18
C ALA A 291 -20.86 -4.34 -1.15
N GLU A 292 -19.91 -5.16 -1.63
CA GLU A 292 -18.87 -5.76 -0.78
C GLU A 292 -17.88 -4.71 -0.26
N ASP A 293 -17.61 -3.65 -1.02
CA ASP A 293 -16.75 -2.55 -0.57
C ASP A 293 -17.35 -1.76 0.60
N PHE A 294 -18.70 -1.64 0.66
CA PHE A 294 -19.38 -1.04 1.82
C PHE A 294 -19.28 -1.88 3.11
N THR A 295 -18.92 -3.14 3.01
CA THR A 295 -18.69 -4.00 4.19
C THR A 295 -17.28 -3.88 4.77
N LEU A 296 -16.40 -3.11 4.13
CA LEU A 296 -15.03 -2.88 4.61
C LEU A 296 -15.06 -1.99 5.86
N GLY A 297 -14.51 -2.50 6.94
CA GLY A 297 -14.39 -1.76 8.19
C GLY A 297 -14.13 -2.67 9.38
N PRO A 298 -13.56 -2.15 10.47
CA PRO A 298 -13.08 -2.95 11.61
C PRO A 298 -14.17 -3.65 12.41
N ASN A 299 -15.43 -3.20 12.33
CA ASN A 299 -16.54 -3.72 13.17
C ASN A 299 -17.84 -3.91 12.40
N GLY A 300 -17.79 -4.16 11.11
CA GLY A 300 -18.99 -4.28 10.30
C GLY A 300 -18.92 -3.45 9.02
N SER A 301 -20.06 -2.95 8.55
CA SER A 301 -20.07 -2.11 7.37
C SER A 301 -19.39 -0.76 7.61
N LEU A 302 -18.80 -0.19 6.58
CA LEU A 302 -18.29 1.18 6.62
C LEU A 302 -19.37 2.18 7.07
N GLU A 303 -20.62 1.93 6.66
CA GLU A 303 -21.78 2.72 7.06
C GLU A 303 -22.00 2.69 8.57
N ASP A 304 -21.96 1.52 9.20
CA ASP A 304 -22.10 1.37 10.66
C ASP A 304 -20.97 2.10 11.40
N CYS A 305 -19.73 1.97 10.91
CA CYS A 305 -18.59 2.70 11.48
C CYS A 305 -18.75 4.21 11.42
N LEU A 306 -19.32 4.73 10.35
CA LEU A 306 -19.57 6.17 10.16
C LEU A 306 -20.75 6.67 11.02
N ARG A 307 -21.85 5.92 11.12
CA ARG A 307 -23.07 6.31 11.86
C ARG A 307 -22.84 6.26 13.37
N VAL A 308 -22.21 5.21 13.90
CA VAL A 308 -21.93 5.09 15.36
C VAL A 308 -21.05 6.24 15.86
N ARG A 309 -20.13 6.76 15.05
CA ARG A 309 -19.25 7.89 15.45
C ARG A 309 -19.84 9.27 15.22
N GLY A 310 -20.91 9.39 14.44
CA GLY A 310 -21.66 10.65 14.30
C GLY A 310 -22.35 11.06 15.61
N ALA A 311 -22.65 10.09 16.50
CA ALA A 311 -23.25 10.34 17.81
C ALA A 311 -22.22 10.78 18.90
N ASP A 312 -20.92 10.52 18.70
CA ASP A 312 -19.88 10.72 19.75
C ASP A 312 -18.94 11.92 19.48
N THR A 313 -19.32 12.82 18.55
CA THR A 313 -18.44 13.90 18.08
C THR A 313 -18.45 15.17 18.93
N SER A 314 -18.99 15.14 20.15
CA SER A 314 -19.06 16.31 21.04
C SER A 314 -17.97 16.36 22.14
N GLY A 315 -17.00 15.44 22.15
CA GLY A 315 -15.87 15.49 23.08
C GLY A 315 -14.67 16.27 22.51
N PRO A 316 -14.03 17.14 23.32
CA PRO A 316 -12.84 17.85 22.87
C PRO A 316 -11.67 16.88 22.63
N LEU A 317 -10.99 17.07 21.51
CA LEU A 317 -9.69 16.47 21.25
C LEU A 317 -8.66 17.13 22.17
N HIS A 318 -8.20 16.42 23.19
CA HIS A 318 -7.01 16.78 23.96
C HIS A 318 -5.80 16.03 23.45
#